data_f4fafbc2106cab1223957444a8cbf891
#
_entry.id   f4fafbc2106cab1223957444a8cbf891
#
_cell.length_a   1.000
_cell.length_b   1.000
_cell.length_c   1.000
_cell.angle_alpha   90.00
_cell.angle_beta   90.00
_cell.angle_gamma   90.00
#
_symmetry.space_group_name_H-M   'P 1'
#
loop_
_entity.id
_entity.type
_entity.pdbx_description
1 polymer ?
#
loop_
_entity_poly.entity_id
_entity_poly.type
_entity_poly.pdbx_seq_one_letter_code
_entity_poly.pdbx_strand_id
1 'polypeptide(L)'
;RNAREFPKDIALVEINPDIQEKRRVTWRDYELIQPDARHHYRRDITWHVFNEKANRVANLLISRGIRKGDKVAILMMNCLEWLPIYFGILKTGALAVPMNFRFDAQEIKYCLELSETDVLIFGPEFVGRIEEIVDEIDEKRILFYVGGDCPTFAEDYDKLASNCSSLSPEIEIKDSDDAAIYFSSGTTGFPKAILHNHESLMHAAKAEQNHHGQTKDDVFLCIPPLYHTGAKMHWFGSLLTGGKAVLLKGVTPKTILETVSNEGCTIVWLLVPWAQDILLALDRGEIKLEDYKLDQWRLMHIGAQPVPQSLIKRWKEYFPHHQYDTNYGLSESIGPGCVHLGVEN
;
A
#
# COMPACT_ATOMS: atom_id res chain seq x y z
N ARG A 1 -1.71 13.41 14.91
CA ARG A 1 -0.57 13.49 15.82
C ARG A 1 0.71 13.78 15.04
N ASN A 2 1.20 12.91 14.19
CA ASN A 2 2.52 13.01 13.53
C ASN A 2 2.72 14.33 12.78
N ALA A 3 1.71 14.82 12.05
CA ALA A 3 1.78 16.11 11.36
C ALA A 3 1.96 17.32 12.29
N ARG A 4 1.63 17.19 13.58
CA ARG A 4 1.86 18.23 14.60
C ARG A 4 3.18 18.06 15.33
N GLU A 5 3.54 16.82 15.67
CA GLU A 5 4.75 16.49 16.44
C GLU A 5 6.00 16.44 15.56
N PHE A 6 5.86 15.95 14.32
CA PHE A 6 6.95 15.69 13.38
C PHE A 6 6.67 16.24 11.97
N PRO A 7 6.24 17.52 11.82
CA PRO A 7 5.71 18.05 10.56
C PRO A 7 6.70 17.95 9.38
N LYS A 8 7.99 18.06 9.65
CA LYS A 8 9.05 18.09 8.65
C LYS A 8 9.68 16.72 8.38
N ASP A 9 9.40 15.72 9.23
CA ASP A 9 9.96 14.38 9.05
C ASP A 9 9.30 13.73 7.85
N ILE A 10 10.06 12.95 7.09
CA ILE A 10 9.55 12.19 5.95
C ILE A 10 8.63 11.09 6.47
N ALA A 11 7.40 11.08 5.99
CA ALA A 11 6.41 10.06 6.29
C ALA A 11 6.51 8.89 5.31
N LEU A 12 6.62 9.19 4.02
CA LEU A 12 6.50 8.23 2.95
C LEU A 12 7.44 8.57 1.81
N VAL A 13 8.11 7.56 1.29
CA VAL A 13 8.96 7.61 0.09
C VAL A 13 8.41 6.64 -0.95
N GLU A 14 8.43 7.03 -2.21
CA GLU A 14 8.16 6.13 -3.34
C GLU A 14 9.44 5.99 -4.17
N ILE A 15 9.84 4.75 -4.42
CA ILE A 15 10.93 4.39 -5.33
C ILE A 15 10.32 3.69 -6.54
N ASN A 16 10.54 4.22 -7.73
CA ASN A 16 10.02 3.68 -8.98
C ASN A 16 11.15 3.47 -10.00
N PRO A 17 11.82 2.29 -10.02
CA PRO A 17 12.91 1.98 -10.94
C PRO A 17 12.51 2.02 -12.42
N ASP A 18 11.26 1.70 -12.74
CA ASP A 18 10.76 1.62 -14.13
C ASP A 18 10.89 2.94 -14.88
N ILE A 19 10.90 4.07 -14.17
CA ILE A 19 11.12 5.40 -14.76
C ILE A 19 12.53 5.53 -15.35
N GLN A 20 13.55 4.96 -14.71
CA GLN A 20 14.93 5.01 -15.21
C GLN A 20 15.17 4.00 -16.33
N GLU A 21 14.60 2.82 -16.23
CA GLU A 21 14.84 1.73 -17.15
C GLU A 21 14.00 1.79 -18.42
N LYS A 22 13.06 2.75 -18.55
CA LYS A 22 12.11 2.86 -19.66
C LYS A 22 11.38 1.55 -19.97
N ARG A 23 11.19 0.70 -19.00
CA ARG A 23 10.48 -0.56 -19.16
C ARG A 23 9.00 -0.30 -19.36
N ARG A 24 8.45 -0.82 -20.45
CA ARG A 24 7.02 -1.08 -20.53
C ARG A 24 6.73 -2.28 -19.66
N VAL A 25 6.02 -2.08 -18.58
CA VAL A 25 5.51 -3.19 -17.78
C VAL A 25 4.16 -3.57 -18.38
N THR A 26 4.14 -4.67 -19.11
CA THR A 26 2.87 -5.28 -19.53
C THR A 26 2.38 -6.14 -18.38
N TRP A 27 1.13 -5.92 -17.98
CA TRP A 27 0.50 -6.78 -17.00
C TRP A 27 -0.70 -7.49 -17.65
N ARG A 28 -0.62 -8.78 -17.86
CA ARG A 28 -1.49 -9.56 -18.73
C ARG A 28 -1.49 -8.97 -20.15
N ASP A 29 -2.64 -8.69 -20.75
CA ASP A 29 -2.78 -8.13 -22.09
C ASP A 29 -2.92 -6.59 -22.10
N TYR A 30 -2.75 -5.93 -20.95
CA TYR A 30 -2.86 -4.46 -20.87
C TYR A 30 -1.47 -3.81 -20.88
N GLU A 31 -1.25 -2.88 -21.81
CA GLU A 31 -0.08 -2.00 -21.75
C GLU A 31 -0.25 -1.02 -20.60
N LEU A 32 0.71 -0.99 -19.70
CA LEU A 32 0.79 0.09 -18.73
C LEU A 32 1.17 1.36 -19.47
N ILE A 33 0.39 2.41 -19.28
CA ILE A 33 0.69 3.75 -19.82
C ILE A 33 2.07 4.17 -19.28
N GLN A 34 2.92 4.69 -20.17
CA GLN A 34 4.25 5.16 -19.76
C GLN A 34 4.10 6.16 -18.60
N PRO A 35 4.91 6.00 -17.53
CA PRO A 35 4.88 6.99 -16.46
C PRO A 35 5.09 8.38 -17.06
N ASP A 36 4.21 9.29 -16.72
CA ASP A 36 4.33 10.70 -17.07
C ASP A 36 5.71 11.21 -16.65
N ALA A 37 6.31 12.10 -17.46
CA ALA A 37 7.58 12.78 -17.14
C ALA A 37 7.60 13.50 -15.78
N ARG A 38 6.43 13.66 -15.15
CA ARG A 38 6.25 14.17 -13.79
C ARG A 38 6.63 13.17 -12.69
N HIS A 39 6.78 11.89 -13.00
CA HIS A 39 7.20 10.87 -12.03
C HIS A 39 8.72 10.82 -11.98
N HIS A 40 9.28 11.19 -10.84
CA HIS A 40 10.70 11.01 -10.56
C HIS A 40 10.95 9.61 -9.99
N TYR A 41 12.16 9.10 -10.23
CA TYR A 41 12.61 7.82 -9.66
C TYR A 41 12.37 7.72 -8.15
N ARG A 42 12.60 8.81 -7.42
CA ARG A 42 12.35 8.95 -6.00
C ARG A 42 11.48 10.19 -5.74
N ARG A 43 10.37 9.97 -5.03
CA ARG A 43 9.53 11.05 -4.51
C ARG A 43 9.32 10.84 -3.02
N ASP A 44 9.14 11.90 -2.25
CA ASP A 44 8.79 11.79 -0.83
C ASP A 44 7.78 12.85 -0.40
N ILE A 45 7.13 12.57 0.73
CA ILE A 45 6.25 13.52 1.42
C ILE A 45 6.52 13.48 2.92
N THR A 46 6.45 14.67 3.55
CA THR A 46 6.54 14.79 5.01
C THR A 46 5.19 14.46 5.67
N TRP A 47 5.19 14.28 7.00
CA TRP A 47 3.95 14.08 7.76
C TRP A 47 2.96 15.25 7.60
N HIS A 48 3.49 16.47 7.47
CA HIS A 48 2.65 17.64 7.20
C HIS A 48 1.95 17.53 5.86
N VAL A 49 2.70 17.29 4.80
CA VAL A 49 2.18 17.14 3.43
C VAL A 49 1.23 15.94 3.32
N PHE A 50 1.56 14.82 3.97
CA PHE A 50 0.67 13.67 4.04
C PHE A 50 -0.71 14.03 4.59
N ASN A 51 -0.73 14.75 5.74
CA ASN A 51 -1.99 15.17 6.36
C ASN A 51 -2.77 16.18 5.51
N GLU A 52 -2.08 17.14 4.88
CA GLU A 52 -2.73 18.08 3.95
C GLU A 52 -3.37 17.38 2.77
N LYS A 53 -2.65 16.42 2.14
CA LYS A 53 -3.20 15.62 1.04
C LYS A 53 -4.44 14.85 1.50
N ALA A 54 -4.39 14.17 2.66
CA ALA A 54 -5.53 13.45 3.20
C ALA A 54 -6.73 14.38 3.48
N ASN A 55 -6.48 15.59 3.99
CA ASN A 55 -7.54 16.56 4.22
C ASN A 55 -8.18 17.05 2.92
N ARG A 56 -7.38 17.30 1.87
CA ARG A 56 -7.89 17.70 0.55
C ARG A 56 -8.77 16.61 -0.08
N VAL A 57 -8.36 15.35 0.05
CA VAL A 57 -9.19 14.20 -0.37
C VAL A 57 -10.53 14.20 0.37
N ALA A 58 -10.48 14.32 1.69
CA ALA A 58 -11.68 14.32 2.51
C ALA A 58 -12.63 15.46 2.09
N ASN A 59 -12.10 16.68 1.93
CA ASN A 59 -12.89 17.84 1.51
C ASN A 59 -13.42 17.70 0.07
N LEU A 60 -12.66 17.08 -0.84
CA LEU A 60 -13.14 16.75 -2.18
C LEU A 60 -14.36 15.80 -2.10
N LEU A 61 -14.22 14.70 -1.37
CA LEU A 61 -15.30 13.71 -1.22
C LEU A 61 -16.56 14.34 -0.58
N ILE A 62 -16.39 15.12 0.47
CA ILE A 62 -17.52 15.85 1.12
C ILE A 62 -18.18 16.81 0.14
N SER A 63 -17.42 17.54 -0.68
CA SER A 63 -17.97 18.46 -1.70
C SER A 63 -18.79 17.75 -2.78
N ARG A 64 -18.55 16.44 -2.95
CA ARG A 64 -19.29 15.56 -3.87
C ARG A 64 -20.45 14.84 -3.19
N GLY A 65 -20.77 15.18 -1.96
CA GLY A 65 -21.91 14.66 -1.21
C GLY A 65 -21.60 13.37 -0.44
N ILE A 66 -20.35 12.90 -0.42
CA ILE A 66 -19.95 11.70 0.34
C ILE A 66 -20.06 11.99 1.84
N ARG A 67 -20.67 11.06 2.54
CA ARG A 67 -21.00 11.13 3.96
C ARG A 67 -20.48 9.91 4.71
N LYS A 68 -20.58 9.96 6.02
CA LYS A 68 -20.29 8.83 6.90
C LYS A 68 -21.14 7.62 6.51
N GLY A 69 -20.47 6.48 6.30
CA GLY A 69 -21.09 5.22 5.88
C GLY A 69 -21.10 4.97 4.37
N ASP A 70 -20.87 5.99 3.54
CA ASP A 70 -20.68 5.81 2.10
C ASP A 70 -19.37 5.02 1.82
N LYS A 71 -19.22 4.49 0.62
CA LYS A 71 -18.08 3.61 0.28
C LYS A 71 -17.30 4.20 -0.89
N VAL A 72 -15.98 4.24 -0.73
CA VAL A 72 -15.05 4.78 -1.74
C VAL A 72 -14.00 3.72 -2.08
N ALA A 73 -14.03 3.24 -3.33
CA ALA A 73 -13.09 2.25 -3.82
C ALA A 73 -11.75 2.89 -4.23
N ILE A 74 -10.66 2.16 -4.00
CA ILE A 74 -9.30 2.51 -4.42
C ILE A 74 -8.76 1.40 -5.29
N LEU A 75 -8.50 1.68 -6.56
CA LEU A 75 -7.90 0.76 -7.52
C LEU A 75 -6.63 1.37 -8.10
N MET A 76 -5.52 1.22 -7.37
CA MET A 76 -4.25 1.84 -7.70
C MET A 76 -3.08 0.91 -7.35
N MET A 77 -1.98 1.05 -8.10
CA MET A 77 -0.69 0.50 -7.68
C MET A 77 -0.14 1.27 -6.48
N ASN A 78 0.83 0.70 -5.76
CA ASN A 78 1.50 1.41 -4.68
C ASN A 78 2.11 2.71 -5.20
N CYS A 79 1.71 3.84 -4.63
CA CYS A 79 2.22 5.18 -4.94
C CYS A 79 2.04 6.12 -3.75
N LEU A 80 2.65 7.31 -3.81
CA LEU A 80 2.55 8.30 -2.75
C LEU A 80 1.12 8.78 -2.48
N GLU A 81 0.26 8.73 -3.47
CA GLU A 81 -1.13 9.18 -3.39
C GLU A 81 -2.02 8.17 -2.65
N TRP A 82 -1.66 6.88 -2.67
CA TRP A 82 -2.51 5.79 -2.17
C TRP A 82 -2.93 5.95 -0.70
N LEU A 83 -1.95 6.12 0.18
CA LEU A 83 -2.21 6.22 1.62
C LEU A 83 -2.89 7.55 2.04
N PRO A 84 -2.50 8.72 1.51
CA PRO A 84 -3.27 9.95 1.72
C PRO A 84 -4.73 9.84 1.26
N ILE A 85 -5.02 9.16 0.14
CA ILE A 85 -6.38 8.88 -0.32
C ILE A 85 -7.10 8.00 0.69
N TYR A 86 -6.51 6.89 1.12
CA TYR A 86 -7.10 5.99 2.10
C TYR A 86 -7.48 6.73 3.40
N PHE A 87 -6.55 7.51 3.95
CA PHE A 87 -6.84 8.30 5.17
C PHE A 87 -7.78 9.47 4.93
N GLY A 88 -7.80 10.03 3.73
CA GLY A 88 -8.77 11.05 3.33
C GLY A 88 -10.20 10.48 3.36
N ILE A 89 -10.39 9.27 2.85
CA ILE A 89 -11.68 8.57 2.93
C ILE A 89 -12.09 8.37 4.39
N LEU A 90 -11.19 7.81 5.21
CA LEU A 90 -11.49 7.59 6.64
C LEU A 90 -11.83 8.89 7.38
N LYS A 91 -11.24 10.04 7.00
CA LYS A 91 -11.54 11.34 7.61
C LYS A 91 -12.96 11.84 7.32
N THR A 92 -13.64 11.32 6.32
CA THR A 92 -15.05 11.62 6.05
C THR A 92 -16.02 10.74 6.85
N GLY A 93 -15.51 9.67 7.48
CA GLY A 93 -16.32 8.61 8.05
C GLY A 93 -16.88 7.63 7.01
N ALA A 94 -16.49 7.78 5.73
CA ALA A 94 -16.77 6.79 4.69
C ALA A 94 -15.84 5.58 4.82
N LEU A 95 -16.26 4.47 4.24
CA LEU A 95 -15.49 3.21 4.21
C LEU A 95 -14.54 3.21 3.01
N ALA A 96 -13.28 2.90 3.27
CA ALA A 96 -12.32 2.63 2.21
C ALA A 96 -12.51 1.21 1.67
N VAL A 97 -12.53 1.06 0.34
CA VAL A 97 -12.69 -0.22 -0.34
C VAL A 97 -11.48 -0.48 -1.25
N PRO A 98 -10.35 -0.93 -0.69
CA PRO A 98 -9.16 -1.26 -1.47
C PRO A 98 -9.40 -2.46 -2.37
N MET A 99 -9.15 -2.29 -3.66
CA MET A 99 -9.37 -3.31 -4.68
C MET A 99 -8.06 -3.95 -5.12
N ASN A 100 -8.10 -5.24 -5.38
CA ASN A 100 -6.96 -5.97 -5.91
C ASN A 100 -6.63 -5.48 -7.32
N PHE A 101 -5.42 -5.00 -7.53
CA PHE A 101 -4.96 -4.53 -8.84
C PHE A 101 -4.91 -5.65 -9.90
N ARG A 102 -5.06 -6.90 -9.49
CA ARG A 102 -5.09 -8.05 -10.40
C ARG A 102 -6.49 -8.37 -10.94
N PHE A 103 -7.51 -7.75 -10.39
CA PHE A 103 -8.87 -7.96 -10.88
C PHE A 103 -8.99 -7.54 -12.35
N ASP A 104 -9.65 -8.38 -13.15
CA ASP A 104 -10.07 -8.01 -14.48
C ASP A 104 -11.30 -7.06 -14.44
N ALA A 105 -11.76 -6.61 -15.61
CA ALA A 105 -12.85 -5.65 -15.70
C ALA A 105 -14.15 -6.17 -15.02
N GLN A 106 -14.49 -7.44 -15.20
CA GLN A 106 -15.69 -8.02 -14.63
C GLN A 106 -15.57 -8.24 -13.12
N GLU A 107 -14.39 -8.63 -12.63
CA GLU A 107 -14.13 -8.73 -11.19
C GLU A 107 -14.20 -7.35 -10.52
N ILE A 108 -13.69 -6.29 -11.19
CA ILE A 108 -13.81 -4.90 -10.72
C ILE A 108 -15.28 -4.52 -10.61
N LYS A 109 -16.06 -4.69 -11.67
CA LYS A 109 -17.51 -4.43 -11.69
C LYS A 109 -18.22 -5.16 -10.55
N TYR A 110 -17.99 -6.46 -10.43
CA TYR A 110 -18.58 -7.29 -9.36
C TYR A 110 -18.26 -6.73 -7.97
N CYS A 111 -17.01 -6.37 -7.70
CA CYS A 111 -16.60 -5.83 -6.41
C CYS A 111 -17.21 -4.46 -6.12
N LEU A 112 -17.33 -3.59 -7.12
CA LEU A 112 -17.99 -2.28 -7.01
C LEU A 112 -19.48 -2.43 -6.67
N GLU A 113 -20.16 -3.38 -7.30
CA GLU A 113 -21.57 -3.68 -7.03
C GLU A 113 -21.76 -4.33 -5.66
N LEU A 114 -20.95 -5.35 -5.33
CA LEU A 114 -21.01 -6.06 -4.04
C LEU A 114 -20.78 -5.14 -2.84
N SER A 115 -19.87 -4.21 -2.98
CA SER A 115 -19.56 -3.24 -1.91
C SER A 115 -20.42 -1.98 -1.97
N GLU A 116 -21.31 -1.86 -2.96
CA GLU A 116 -22.17 -0.68 -3.16
C GLU A 116 -21.38 0.64 -3.10
N THR A 117 -20.26 0.70 -3.82
CA THR A 117 -19.40 1.88 -3.79
C THR A 117 -20.00 3.05 -4.53
N ASP A 118 -19.89 4.24 -3.93
CA ASP A 118 -20.37 5.52 -4.49
C ASP A 118 -19.31 6.18 -5.38
N VAL A 119 -18.03 5.92 -5.07
CA VAL A 119 -16.88 6.52 -5.75
C VAL A 119 -15.84 5.45 -6.07
N LEU A 120 -15.22 5.54 -7.24
CA LEU A 120 -14.00 4.80 -7.58
C LEU A 120 -12.86 5.79 -7.86
N ILE A 121 -11.75 5.65 -7.14
CA ILE A 121 -10.50 6.37 -7.38
C ILE A 121 -9.52 5.37 -7.99
N PHE A 122 -9.03 5.64 -9.21
CA PHE A 122 -8.19 4.69 -9.93
C PHE A 122 -6.97 5.34 -10.59
N GLY A 123 -5.93 4.53 -10.78
CA GLY A 123 -4.67 4.92 -11.40
C GLY A 123 -4.63 4.62 -12.91
N PRO A 124 -3.56 5.08 -13.60
CA PRO A 124 -3.41 4.97 -15.05
C PRO A 124 -3.37 3.52 -15.54
N GLU A 125 -2.88 2.62 -14.71
CA GLU A 125 -2.77 1.19 -15.05
C GLU A 125 -4.12 0.50 -15.27
N PHE A 126 -5.23 1.16 -14.91
CA PHE A 126 -6.57 0.59 -14.92
C PHE A 126 -7.53 1.21 -15.93
N VAL A 127 -7.09 2.22 -16.66
CA VAL A 127 -7.94 2.96 -17.63
C VAL A 127 -8.67 2.00 -18.57
N GLY A 128 -7.95 1.08 -19.23
CA GLY A 128 -8.58 0.15 -20.17
C GLY A 128 -9.61 -0.78 -19.55
N ARG A 129 -9.36 -1.26 -18.31
CA ARG A 129 -10.31 -2.13 -17.61
C ARG A 129 -11.57 -1.38 -17.17
N ILE A 130 -11.42 -0.10 -16.79
CA ILE A 130 -12.58 0.74 -16.43
C ILE A 130 -13.36 1.12 -17.69
N GLU A 131 -12.68 1.43 -18.80
CA GLU A 131 -13.30 1.73 -20.08
C GLU A 131 -14.18 0.56 -20.60
N GLU A 132 -13.76 -0.70 -20.36
CA GLU A 132 -14.54 -1.89 -20.73
C GLU A 132 -15.90 -1.99 -19.99
N ILE A 133 -16.01 -1.42 -18.80
CA ILE A 133 -17.19 -1.57 -17.92
C ILE A 133 -17.90 -0.26 -17.63
N VAL A 134 -17.41 0.88 -18.12
CA VAL A 134 -17.95 2.19 -17.74
C VAL A 134 -19.43 2.35 -18.08
N ASP A 135 -19.89 1.77 -19.19
CA ASP A 135 -21.29 1.79 -19.58
C ASP A 135 -22.17 0.74 -18.83
N GLU A 136 -21.53 -0.15 -18.08
CA GLU A 136 -22.20 -1.24 -17.34
C GLU A 136 -22.30 -0.96 -15.84
N ILE A 137 -21.54 -0.02 -15.31
CA ILE A 137 -21.59 0.36 -13.89
C ILE A 137 -22.60 1.48 -13.67
N ASP A 138 -23.05 1.67 -12.41
CA ASP A 138 -23.99 2.73 -12.05
C ASP A 138 -23.49 4.12 -12.52
N GLU A 139 -24.25 4.79 -13.37
CA GLU A 139 -23.94 6.13 -13.89
C GLU A 139 -23.79 7.22 -12.83
N LYS A 140 -24.35 6.99 -11.63
CA LYS A 140 -24.21 7.89 -10.49
C LYS A 140 -22.87 7.76 -9.77
N ARG A 141 -22.11 6.66 -10.04
CA ARG A 141 -20.81 6.44 -9.42
C ARG A 141 -19.82 7.48 -9.93
N ILE A 142 -19.18 8.17 -9.01
CA ILE A 142 -18.16 9.16 -9.35
C ILE A 142 -16.84 8.41 -9.65
N LEU A 143 -16.22 8.73 -10.77
CA LEU A 143 -14.94 8.17 -11.20
C LEU A 143 -13.86 9.24 -11.11
N PHE A 144 -12.91 9.11 -10.18
CA PHE A 144 -11.74 9.98 -10.08
C PHE A 144 -10.50 9.27 -10.62
N TYR A 145 -9.82 9.93 -11.52
CA TYR A 145 -8.57 9.45 -12.10
C TYR A 145 -7.36 10.16 -11.47
N VAL A 146 -6.41 9.36 -10.99
CA VAL A 146 -5.13 9.82 -10.40
C VAL A 146 -4.02 9.61 -11.41
N GLY A 147 -3.58 10.68 -12.05
CA GLY A 147 -2.53 10.60 -13.09
C GLY A 147 -2.51 11.80 -14.01
N GLY A 148 -1.81 11.67 -15.13
CA GLY A 148 -1.60 12.77 -16.08
C GLY A 148 -2.80 13.06 -16.99
N ASP A 149 -2.91 12.28 -18.05
CA ASP A 149 -3.94 12.48 -19.06
C ASP A 149 -5.25 11.81 -18.62
N CYS A 150 -6.14 12.60 -18.03
CA CYS A 150 -7.43 12.12 -17.53
C CYS A 150 -8.32 11.64 -18.67
N PRO A 151 -8.83 10.39 -18.62
CA PRO A 151 -9.77 9.90 -19.61
C PRO A 151 -11.10 10.65 -19.55
N THR A 152 -11.81 10.74 -20.66
CA THR A 152 -13.05 11.56 -20.79
C THR A 152 -14.20 11.06 -19.92
N PHE A 153 -14.19 9.81 -19.50
CA PHE A 153 -15.19 9.20 -18.64
C PHE A 153 -14.94 9.40 -17.15
N ALA A 154 -13.82 10.06 -16.75
CA ALA A 154 -13.47 10.28 -15.36
C ALA A 154 -13.17 11.77 -15.09
N GLU A 155 -13.06 12.11 -13.81
CA GLU A 155 -12.66 13.44 -13.36
C GLU A 155 -11.22 13.43 -12.86
N ASP A 156 -10.48 14.50 -13.17
CA ASP A 156 -9.08 14.68 -12.78
C ASP A 156 -8.97 14.93 -11.28
N TYR A 157 -8.56 13.88 -10.55
CA TYR A 157 -8.37 13.92 -9.10
C TYR A 157 -7.35 14.98 -8.69
N ASP A 158 -6.19 15.03 -9.34
CA ASP A 158 -5.10 15.92 -8.92
C ASP A 158 -5.52 17.39 -9.01
N LYS A 159 -6.20 17.75 -10.09
CA LYS A 159 -6.73 19.09 -10.30
C LYS A 159 -7.80 19.43 -9.27
N LEU A 160 -8.74 18.53 -9.03
CA LEU A 160 -9.86 18.78 -8.11
C LEU A 160 -9.38 18.82 -6.67
N ALA A 161 -8.56 17.86 -6.23
CA ALA A 161 -8.04 17.81 -4.86
C ALA A 161 -7.16 19.02 -4.54
N SER A 162 -6.35 19.51 -5.50
CA SER A 162 -5.50 20.68 -5.29
C SER A 162 -6.30 21.95 -4.97
N ASN A 163 -7.53 22.05 -5.46
CA ASN A 163 -8.41 23.19 -5.22
C ASN A 163 -9.24 23.08 -3.92
N CYS A 164 -9.19 21.93 -3.23
CA CYS A 164 -9.90 21.73 -1.98
C CYS A 164 -9.10 22.26 -0.77
N SER A 165 -9.82 22.57 0.32
CA SER A 165 -9.21 22.97 1.58
C SER A 165 -8.28 21.88 2.14
N SER A 166 -7.13 22.30 2.68
CA SER A 166 -6.22 21.44 3.44
C SER A 166 -6.53 21.37 4.94
N LEU A 167 -7.59 22.03 5.41
CA LEU A 167 -8.04 21.95 6.79
C LEU A 167 -8.74 20.61 7.04
N SER A 168 -8.55 20.05 8.23
CA SER A 168 -9.23 18.81 8.61
C SER A 168 -10.76 19.03 8.67
N PRO A 169 -11.57 18.16 8.05
CA PRO A 169 -13.01 18.22 8.23
C PRO A 169 -13.37 17.90 9.68
N GLU A 170 -14.45 18.54 10.17
CA GLU A 170 -14.99 18.31 11.51
C GLU A 170 -16.06 17.22 11.45
N ILE A 171 -15.64 15.98 11.36
CA ILE A 171 -16.51 14.79 11.35
C ILE A 171 -16.25 13.98 12.61
N GLU A 172 -17.29 13.66 13.36
CA GLU A 172 -17.20 12.76 14.51
C GLU A 172 -17.12 11.31 14.04
N ILE A 173 -15.98 10.65 14.35
CA ILE A 173 -15.70 9.26 14.04
C ILE A 173 -15.42 8.54 15.36
N LYS A 174 -16.08 7.38 15.54
CA LYS A 174 -15.91 6.51 16.71
C LYS A 174 -15.10 5.28 16.32
N ASP A 175 -14.42 4.68 17.27
CA ASP A 175 -13.64 3.44 17.06
C ASP A 175 -14.54 2.29 16.57
N SER A 176 -15.82 2.29 16.98
CA SER A 176 -16.82 1.29 16.54
C SER A 176 -17.42 1.55 15.15
N ASP A 177 -17.14 2.69 14.53
CA ASP A 177 -17.67 2.98 13.19
C ASP A 177 -16.97 2.08 12.15
N ASP A 178 -17.72 1.71 11.12
CA ASP A 178 -17.18 0.98 9.99
C ASP A 178 -16.13 1.82 9.25
N ALA A 179 -15.04 1.18 8.84
CA ALA A 179 -13.87 1.88 8.30
C ALA A 179 -13.43 1.38 6.93
N ALA A 180 -13.55 0.07 6.68
CA ALA A 180 -13.06 -0.48 5.42
C ALA A 180 -13.74 -1.80 5.06
N ILE A 181 -13.81 -2.06 3.75
CA ILE A 181 -14.20 -3.35 3.17
C ILE A 181 -12.99 -3.89 2.42
N TYR A 182 -12.57 -5.11 2.77
CA TYR A 182 -11.51 -5.83 2.05
C TYR A 182 -12.07 -7.04 1.34
N PHE A 183 -11.45 -7.40 0.22
CA PHE A 183 -11.83 -8.59 -0.52
C PHE A 183 -10.85 -9.73 -0.24
N SER A 184 -11.39 -10.90 0.07
CA SER A 184 -10.63 -12.15 0.12
C SER A 184 -10.91 -13.00 -1.11
N SER A 185 -9.97 -13.90 -1.46
CA SER A 185 -10.19 -14.91 -2.50
C SER A 185 -11.26 -15.88 -2.02
N GLY A 186 -12.47 -15.77 -2.59
CA GLY A 186 -13.54 -16.71 -2.27
C GLY A 186 -13.23 -18.13 -2.73
N THR A 187 -13.57 -19.12 -1.93
CA THR A 187 -13.50 -20.54 -2.31
C THR A 187 -14.44 -20.90 -3.48
N THR A 188 -15.37 -20.00 -3.79
CA THR A 188 -16.39 -20.12 -4.85
C THR A 188 -16.02 -19.44 -6.17
N GLY A 189 -14.80 -18.90 -6.28
CA GLY A 189 -14.31 -18.23 -7.49
C GLY A 189 -14.49 -16.70 -7.51
N PHE A 190 -15.44 -16.14 -6.76
CA PHE A 190 -15.63 -14.70 -6.65
C PHE A 190 -15.14 -14.16 -5.31
N PRO A 191 -14.60 -12.91 -5.28
CA PRO A 191 -14.18 -12.26 -4.06
C PRO A 191 -15.32 -12.10 -3.04
N LYS A 192 -14.99 -12.25 -1.75
CA LYS A 192 -15.91 -11.97 -0.64
C LYS A 192 -15.56 -10.65 0.01
N ALA A 193 -16.57 -9.82 0.29
CA ALA A 193 -16.41 -8.56 1.00
C ALA A 193 -16.38 -8.80 2.51
N ILE A 194 -15.40 -8.22 3.19
CA ILE A 194 -15.17 -8.34 4.63
C ILE A 194 -15.15 -6.95 5.22
N LEU A 195 -16.08 -6.69 6.14
CA LEU A 195 -16.24 -5.40 6.79
C LEU A 195 -15.39 -5.31 8.05
N HIS A 196 -14.71 -4.17 8.22
CA HIS A 196 -13.89 -3.87 9.40
C HIS A 196 -14.19 -2.46 9.93
N ASN A 197 -14.13 -2.31 11.25
CA ASN A 197 -14.25 -1.02 11.94
C ASN A 197 -12.88 -0.41 12.26
N HIS A 198 -12.85 0.83 12.74
CA HIS A 198 -11.62 1.53 13.08
C HIS A 198 -10.85 0.84 14.22
N GLU A 199 -11.54 0.28 15.21
CA GLU A 199 -10.93 -0.41 16.35
C GLU A 199 -10.11 -1.63 15.89
N SER A 200 -10.68 -2.47 15.01
CA SER A 200 -10.00 -3.66 14.49
C SER A 200 -8.78 -3.32 13.64
N LEU A 201 -8.85 -2.25 12.82
CA LEU A 201 -7.70 -1.72 12.09
C LEU A 201 -6.59 -1.27 13.03
N MET A 202 -6.95 -0.57 14.11
CA MET A 202 -6.01 -0.09 15.11
C MET A 202 -5.37 -1.24 15.90
N HIS A 203 -6.15 -2.26 16.27
CA HIS A 203 -5.63 -3.45 16.95
C HIS A 203 -4.59 -4.19 16.11
N ALA A 204 -4.87 -4.43 14.84
CA ALA A 204 -3.93 -5.09 13.94
C ALA A 204 -2.63 -4.27 13.77
N ALA A 205 -2.74 -2.95 13.63
CA ALA A 205 -1.58 -2.07 13.55
C ALA A 205 -0.71 -2.12 14.81
N LYS A 206 -1.35 -2.10 16.00
CA LYS A 206 -0.64 -2.21 17.28
C LYS A 206 0.01 -3.58 17.46
N ALA A 207 -0.66 -4.66 17.04
CA ALA A 207 -0.10 -6.01 17.12
C ALA A 207 1.19 -6.11 16.32
N GLU A 208 1.20 -5.63 15.08
CA GLU A 208 2.38 -5.63 14.22
C GLU A 208 3.49 -4.72 14.75
N GLN A 209 3.15 -3.50 15.16
CA GLN A 209 4.12 -2.56 15.72
C GLN A 209 4.81 -3.13 16.97
N ASN A 210 4.05 -3.73 17.89
CA ASN A 210 4.59 -4.33 19.10
C ASN A 210 5.45 -5.55 18.78
N HIS A 211 5.00 -6.40 17.85
CA HIS A 211 5.70 -7.61 17.44
C HIS A 211 7.05 -7.30 16.80
N HIS A 212 7.11 -6.30 15.95
CA HIS A 212 8.36 -5.84 15.35
C HIS A 212 9.24 -5.00 16.27
N GLY A 213 8.75 -4.62 17.45
CA GLY A 213 9.40 -3.63 18.31
C GLY A 213 9.66 -2.33 17.55
N GLN A 214 8.74 -1.94 16.66
CA GLN A 214 8.94 -0.81 15.76
C GLN A 214 8.91 0.51 16.53
N THR A 215 9.87 1.37 16.25
CA THR A 215 10.06 2.69 16.84
C THR A 215 10.00 3.79 15.77
N LYS A 216 10.12 5.04 16.21
CA LYS A 216 10.21 6.18 15.29
C LYS A 216 11.45 6.15 14.40
N ASP A 217 12.53 5.54 14.88
CA ASP A 217 13.81 5.50 14.16
C ASP A 217 13.82 4.40 13.08
N ASP A 218 12.82 3.53 13.07
CA ASP A 218 12.70 2.49 12.07
C ASP A 218 12.22 3.04 10.71
N VAL A 219 12.79 2.47 9.66
CA VAL A 219 12.41 2.71 8.27
C VAL A 219 11.88 1.40 7.70
N PHE A 220 10.59 1.37 7.40
CA PHE A 220 9.91 0.18 6.90
C PHE A 220 9.86 0.18 5.37
N LEU A 221 10.38 -0.88 4.74
CA LEU A 221 10.24 -1.11 3.30
C LEU A 221 9.00 -1.95 3.02
N CYS A 222 7.98 -1.30 2.44
CA CYS A 222 6.71 -1.91 2.04
C CYS A 222 6.74 -2.23 0.54
N ILE A 223 6.97 -3.50 0.20
CA ILE A 223 6.96 -3.98 -1.17
C ILE A 223 5.58 -4.53 -1.55
N PRO A 224 4.92 -5.34 -0.69
CA PRO A 224 3.61 -5.91 -1.01
C PRO A 224 2.55 -4.84 -1.31
N PRO A 225 1.52 -5.20 -2.11
CA PRO A 225 0.46 -4.27 -2.48
C PRO A 225 -0.34 -3.74 -1.30
N LEU A 226 -0.57 -2.42 -1.25
CA LEU A 226 -1.30 -1.75 -0.18
C LEU A 226 -2.79 -2.12 -0.10
N TYR A 227 -3.37 -2.72 -1.14
CA TYR A 227 -4.75 -3.24 -1.03
C TYR A 227 -4.84 -4.45 -0.11
N HIS A 228 -3.74 -5.17 0.14
CA HIS A 228 -3.70 -6.25 1.12
C HIS A 228 -3.71 -5.72 2.55
N THR A 229 -4.49 -6.37 3.41
CA THR A 229 -4.54 -6.04 4.84
C THR A 229 -3.17 -6.12 5.50
N GLY A 230 -2.41 -7.19 5.24
CA GLY A 230 -1.07 -7.38 5.80
C GLY A 230 -0.12 -6.23 5.50
N ALA A 231 0.05 -5.86 4.21
CA ALA A 231 0.95 -4.76 3.83
C ALA A 231 0.61 -3.45 4.55
N LYS A 232 -0.68 -3.14 4.64
CA LYS A 232 -1.15 -1.93 5.30
C LYS A 232 -0.89 -1.93 6.79
N MET A 233 -1.13 -3.04 7.47
CA MET A 233 -0.91 -3.12 8.91
C MET A 233 0.55 -2.89 9.27
N HIS A 234 1.48 -3.41 8.49
CA HIS A 234 2.90 -3.14 8.69
C HIS A 234 3.23 -1.66 8.51
N TRP A 235 2.67 -1.00 7.47
CA TRP A 235 2.85 0.44 7.30
C TRP A 235 2.19 1.24 8.44
N PHE A 236 1.06 0.78 8.95
CA PHE A 236 0.38 1.42 10.09
C PHE A 236 1.25 1.43 11.35
N GLY A 237 2.17 0.47 11.51
CA GLY A 237 3.21 0.52 12.54
C GLY A 237 4.04 1.81 12.43
N SER A 238 4.49 2.18 11.23
CA SER A 238 5.19 3.46 10.99
C SER A 238 4.30 4.67 11.32
N LEU A 239 3.01 4.61 10.97
CA LEU A 239 2.03 5.66 11.34
C LEU A 239 1.89 5.79 12.86
N LEU A 240 1.86 4.68 13.60
CA LEU A 240 1.74 4.70 15.06
C LEU A 240 2.98 5.29 15.73
N THR A 241 4.16 5.02 15.22
CA THR A 241 5.42 5.48 15.79
C THR A 241 5.89 6.84 15.27
N GLY A 242 5.43 7.24 14.07
CA GLY A 242 5.92 8.42 13.35
C GLY A 242 7.18 8.16 12.54
N GLY A 243 7.51 6.87 12.33
CA GLY A 243 8.63 6.44 11.49
C GLY A 243 8.37 6.62 9.99
N LYS A 244 9.44 6.49 9.20
CA LYS A 244 9.41 6.58 7.74
C LYS A 244 9.02 5.22 7.14
N ALA A 245 8.22 5.24 6.07
CA ALA A 245 8.00 4.06 5.24
C ALA A 245 8.38 4.32 3.78
N VAL A 246 8.82 3.26 3.10
CA VAL A 246 9.25 3.30 1.71
C VAL A 246 8.38 2.34 0.90
N LEU A 247 7.83 2.83 -0.19
CA LEU A 247 7.09 2.05 -1.19
C LEU A 247 8.01 1.77 -2.36
N LEU A 248 8.21 0.51 -2.70
CA LEU A 248 9.01 0.10 -3.85
C LEU A 248 8.09 -0.44 -4.95
N LYS A 249 8.20 0.14 -6.14
CA LYS A 249 7.67 -0.39 -7.39
C LYS A 249 8.80 -1.12 -8.13
N GLY A 250 8.47 -2.14 -8.93
CA GLY A 250 9.49 -2.81 -9.74
C GLY A 250 10.48 -3.62 -8.90
N VAL A 251 10.09 -4.83 -8.53
CA VAL A 251 10.80 -5.67 -7.57
C VAL A 251 11.81 -6.58 -8.26
N THR A 252 13.10 -6.33 -8.02
CA THR A 252 14.22 -7.21 -8.37
C THR A 252 15.17 -7.31 -7.17
N PRO A 253 16.03 -8.35 -7.08
CA PRO A 253 17.06 -8.43 -6.03
C PRO A 253 17.88 -7.14 -5.89
N LYS A 254 18.32 -6.60 -7.02
CA LYS A 254 19.09 -5.35 -7.07
C LYS A 254 18.31 -4.16 -6.51
N THR A 255 17.09 -3.93 -7.00
CA THR A 255 16.28 -2.77 -6.59
C THR A 255 15.88 -2.83 -5.11
N ILE A 256 15.66 -4.04 -4.56
CA ILE A 256 15.42 -4.23 -3.14
C ILE A 256 16.64 -3.79 -2.33
N LEU A 257 17.83 -4.33 -2.64
CA LEU A 257 19.05 -4.02 -1.89
C LEU A 257 19.48 -2.55 -2.05
N GLU A 258 19.36 -1.99 -3.25
CA GLU A 258 19.59 -0.55 -3.49
C GLU A 258 18.66 0.31 -2.63
N THR A 259 17.38 -0.05 -2.56
CA THR A 259 16.40 0.70 -1.75
C THR A 259 16.72 0.59 -0.27
N VAL A 260 17.03 -0.61 0.23
CA VAL A 260 17.43 -0.82 1.63
C VAL A 260 18.67 0.03 1.96
N SER A 261 19.67 0.02 1.09
CA SER A 261 20.92 0.75 1.25
C SER A 261 20.70 2.27 1.24
N ASN A 262 20.00 2.77 0.22
CA ASN A 262 19.87 4.21 -0.04
C ASN A 262 18.89 4.91 0.92
N GLU A 263 17.81 4.23 1.30
CA GLU A 263 16.79 4.77 2.20
C GLU A 263 17.05 4.42 3.67
N GLY A 264 18.04 3.56 3.95
CA GLY A 264 18.38 3.13 5.30
C GLY A 264 17.29 2.26 5.94
N CYS A 265 16.69 1.35 5.17
CA CYS A 265 15.60 0.53 5.67
C CYS A 265 16.07 -0.42 6.79
N THR A 266 15.30 -0.46 7.87
CA THR A 266 15.61 -1.27 9.08
C THR A 266 14.72 -2.51 9.18
N ILE A 267 13.52 -2.44 8.61
CA ILE A 267 12.54 -3.52 8.54
C ILE A 267 12.12 -3.70 7.09
N VAL A 268 12.21 -4.92 6.59
CA VAL A 268 11.82 -5.25 5.22
C VAL A 268 10.85 -6.42 5.22
N TRP A 269 9.71 -6.25 4.56
CA TRP A 269 8.81 -7.36 4.30
C TRP A 269 9.09 -7.97 2.94
N LEU A 270 9.53 -9.23 2.95
CA LEU A 270 9.75 -10.03 1.75
C LEU A 270 8.70 -11.13 1.62
N LEU A 271 8.26 -11.36 0.40
CA LEU A 271 7.62 -12.62 0.06
C LEU A 271 8.71 -13.70 -0.13
N VAL A 272 8.35 -14.95 0.10
CA VAL A 272 9.27 -16.09 -0.05
C VAL A 272 9.97 -16.10 -1.42
N PRO A 273 9.30 -15.89 -2.57
CA PRO A 273 9.97 -15.84 -3.88
C PRO A 273 11.03 -14.73 -3.95
N TRP A 274 10.77 -13.54 -3.43
CA TRP A 274 11.74 -12.44 -3.48
C TRP A 274 12.99 -12.72 -2.65
N ALA A 275 12.81 -13.35 -1.48
CA ALA A 275 13.94 -13.80 -0.68
C ALA A 275 14.77 -14.88 -1.42
N GLN A 276 14.11 -15.81 -2.09
CA GLN A 276 14.76 -16.81 -2.94
C GLN A 276 15.53 -16.17 -4.10
N ASP A 277 14.94 -15.19 -4.79
CA ASP A 277 15.58 -14.50 -5.91
C ASP A 277 16.83 -13.74 -5.45
N ILE A 278 16.80 -13.10 -4.27
CA ILE A 278 18.00 -12.46 -3.68
C ILE A 278 19.10 -13.47 -3.43
N LEU A 279 18.79 -14.61 -2.81
CA LEU A 279 19.77 -15.66 -2.56
C LEU A 279 20.36 -16.22 -3.86
N LEU A 280 19.54 -16.47 -4.87
CA LEU A 280 20.00 -16.94 -6.18
C LEU A 280 20.91 -15.93 -6.88
N ALA A 281 20.59 -14.64 -6.80
CA ALA A 281 21.40 -13.58 -7.37
C ALA A 281 22.76 -13.46 -6.66
N LEU A 282 22.79 -13.62 -5.32
CA LEU A 282 24.04 -13.69 -4.54
C LEU A 282 24.90 -14.90 -4.94
N ASP A 283 24.28 -16.08 -5.04
CA ASP A 283 24.98 -17.32 -5.41
C ASP A 283 25.62 -17.27 -6.80
N ARG A 284 24.97 -16.54 -7.72
CA ARG A 284 25.45 -16.37 -9.09
C ARG A 284 26.44 -15.21 -9.22
N GLY A 285 26.66 -14.45 -8.14
CA GLY A 285 27.50 -13.26 -8.18
C GLY A 285 26.93 -12.11 -9.02
N GLU A 286 25.61 -12.14 -9.30
CA GLU A 286 24.91 -11.07 -10.02
C GLU A 286 24.80 -9.81 -9.17
N ILE A 287 24.76 -9.97 -7.84
CA ILE A 287 24.82 -8.92 -6.84
C ILE A 287 25.85 -9.28 -5.76
N LYS A 288 26.44 -8.27 -5.12
CA LYS A 288 27.40 -8.44 -4.04
C LYS A 288 26.98 -7.60 -2.85
N LEU A 289 26.96 -8.18 -1.64
CA LEU A 289 26.53 -7.47 -0.44
C LEU A 289 27.42 -6.27 -0.09
N GLU A 290 28.70 -6.34 -0.42
CA GLU A 290 29.68 -5.27 -0.21
C GLU A 290 29.39 -3.98 -0.97
N ASP A 291 28.54 -4.04 -2.00
CA ASP A 291 28.14 -2.87 -2.79
C ASP A 291 27.02 -2.05 -2.10
N TYR A 292 26.46 -2.57 -0.98
CA TYR A 292 25.32 -2.00 -0.31
C TYR A 292 25.57 -1.76 1.18
N LYS A 293 24.94 -0.72 1.75
CA LYS A 293 24.91 -0.48 3.20
C LYS A 293 23.70 -1.19 3.79
N LEU A 294 23.91 -2.32 4.47
CA LEU A 294 22.82 -3.18 4.96
C LEU A 294 22.86 -3.41 6.48
N ASP A 295 23.87 -2.87 7.19
CA ASP A 295 24.06 -3.09 8.63
C ASP A 295 22.87 -2.63 9.49
N GLN A 296 22.12 -1.62 9.01
CA GLN A 296 20.92 -1.11 9.69
C GLN A 296 19.69 -2.02 9.51
N TRP A 297 19.69 -2.92 8.53
CA TRP A 297 18.59 -3.85 8.29
C TRP A 297 18.55 -4.91 9.39
N ARG A 298 17.71 -4.66 10.40
CA ARG A 298 17.64 -5.48 11.60
C ARG A 298 16.64 -6.63 11.55
N LEU A 299 15.53 -6.45 10.81
CA LEU A 299 14.41 -7.39 10.79
C LEU A 299 13.97 -7.70 9.37
N MET A 300 13.95 -8.99 9.04
CA MET A 300 13.29 -9.52 7.86
C MET A 300 11.94 -10.11 8.28
N HIS A 301 10.85 -9.44 7.90
CA HIS A 301 9.53 -10.04 7.94
C HIS A 301 9.31 -10.86 6.67
N ILE A 302 8.95 -12.13 6.81
CA ILE A 302 8.74 -13.03 5.68
C ILE A 302 7.42 -13.78 5.86
N GLY A 303 6.55 -13.76 4.86
CA GLY A 303 5.22 -14.35 5.01
C GLY A 303 4.44 -14.45 3.71
N ALA A 304 3.12 -14.39 3.87
CA ALA A 304 2.09 -14.59 2.84
C ALA A 304 2.02 -16.01 2.25
N GLN A 305 2.91 -16.90 2.67
CA GLN A 305 2.89 -18.34 2.34
C GLN A 305 3.80 -19.10 3.32
N PRO A 306 3.73 -20.45 3.39
CA PRO A 306 4.63 -21.23 4.22
C PRO A 306 6.09 -20.92 3.93
N VAL A 307 6.88 -20.66 4.98
CA VAL A 307 8.30 -20.31 4.89
C VAL A 307 9.13 -21.58 5.02
N PRO A 308 9.89 -22.00 3.98
CA PRO A 308 10.76 -23.17 4.09
C PRO A 308 11.88 -22.94 5.10
N GLN A 309 12.11 -23.89 6.02
CA GLN A 309 13.21 -23.82 6.98
C GLN A 309 14.57 -23.69 6.29
N SER A 310 14.75 -24.35 5.14
CA SER A 310 15.98 -24.26 4.32
C SER A 310 16.25 -22.84 3.82
N LEU A 311 15.20 -22.07 3.53
CA LEU A 311 15.35 -20.67 3.12
C LEU A 311 15.96 -19.83 4.25
N ILE A 312 15.46 -19.96 5.47
CA ILE A 312 15.99 -19.20 6.62
C ILE A 312 17.42 -19.61 6.95
N LYS A 313 17.74 -20.91 6.92
CA LYS A 313 19.11 -21.39 7.13
C LYS A 313 20.09 -20.78 6.13
N ARG A 314 19.68 -20.76 4.84
CA ARG A 314 20.51 -20.19 3.80
C ARG A 314 20.58 -18.66 3.89
N TRP A 315 19.49 -17.99 4.27
CA TRP A 315 19.49 -16.54 4.49
C TRP A 315 20.49 -16.12 5.56
N LYS A 316 20.59 -16.91 6.65
CA LYS A 316 21.54 -16.67 7.74
C LYS A 316 23.01 -16.74 7.31
N GLU A 317 23.35 -17.46 6.24
CA GLU A 317 24.72 -17.52 5.72
C GLU A 317 25.15 -16.14 5.18
N TYR A 318 24.22 -15.38 4.60
CA TYR A 318 24.47 -14.05 4.03
C TYR A 318 24.15 -12.93 5.04
N PHE A 319 23.14 -13.11 5.86
CA PHE A 319 22.62 -12.10 6.79
C PHE A 319 22.55 -12.65 8.23
N PRO A 320 23.69 -12.93 8.85
CA PRO A 320 23.73 -13.60 10.17
C PRO A 320 23.16 -12.75 11.32
N HIS A 321 23.08 -11.41 11.15
CA HIS A 321 22.62 -10.48 12.18
C HIS A 321 21.13 -10.13 12.07
N HIS A 322 20.44 -10.57 11.04
CA HIS A 322 19.02 -10.31 10.89
C HIS A 322 18.20 -11.04 11.96
N GLN A 323 17.21 -10.33 12.48
CA GLN A 323 16.07 -10.96 13.14
C GLN A 323 15.07 -11.41 12.08
N TYR A 324 14.31 -12.44 12.41
CA TYR A 324 13.32 -13.01 11.52
C TYR A 324 11.99 -13.05 12.22
N ASP A 325 10.93 -12.67 11.51
CA ASP A 325 9.59 -12.94 11.96
C ASP A 325 8.69 -13.39 10.81
N THR A 326 7.61 -14.01 11.16
CA THR A 326 6.55 -14.39 10.24
C THR A 326 5.20 -14.26 10.95
N ASN A 327 4.16 -14.13 10.16
CA ASN A 327 2.82 -14.22 10.69
C ASN A 327 1.94 -15.14 9.83
N TYR A 328 0.91 -15.70 10.45
CA TYR A 328 -0.25 -16.25 9.77
C TYR A 328 -1.37 -15.22 9.90
N GLY A 329 -2.02 -14.91 8.79
CA GLY A 329 -3.11 -13.96 8.77
C GLY A 329 -4.07 -14.17 7.63
N LEU A 330 -5.23 -13.55 7.75
CA LEU A 330 -6.31 -13.56 6.79
C LEU A 330 -6.85 -12.14 6.62
N SER A 331 -7.59 -11.89 5.54
CA SER A 331 -8.32 -10.62 5.38
C SER A 331 -9.35 -10.43 6.50
N GLU A 332 -9.92 -11.51 7.02
CA GLU A 332 -10.88 -11.52 8.12
C GLU A 332 -10.26 -11.10 9.46
N SER A 333 -8.96 -11.34 9.67
CA SER A 333 -8.20 -10.88 10.86
C SER A 333 -7.47 -9.55 10.65
N ILE A 334 -7.65 -8.92 9.51
CA ILE A 334 -6.96 -7.66 9.08
C ILE A 334 -5.44 -7.82 8.95
N GLY A 335 -4.95 -9.01 8.82
CA GLY A 335 -3.52 -9.31 8.79
C GLY A 335 -3.20 -10.36 9.82
N PRO A 336 -2.51 -10.02 10.94
CA PRO A 336 -2.01 -11.04 11.83
C PRO A 336 -3.11 -11.74 12.62
N GLY A 337 -3.29 -13.04 12.37
CA GLY A 337 -4.05 -13.94 13.24
C GLY A 337 -3.17 -14.49 14.35
N CYS A 338 -1.92 -14.85 14.01
CA CYS A 338 -0.86 -15.10 14.97
C CYS A 338 0.48 -14.65 14.42
N VAL A 339 1.38 -14.25 15.28
CA VAL A 339 2.71 -13.75 14.96
C VAL A 339 3.78 -14.61 15.65
N HIS A 340 4.91 -14.79 14.96
CA HIS A 340 6.04 -15.57 15.46
C HIS A 340 7.33 -14.82 15.21
N LEU A 341 7.99 -14.43 16.29
CA LEU A 341 9.31 -13.81 16.29
C LEU A 341 10.38 -14.89 16.53
N GLY A 342 11.49 -14.80 15.80
CA GLY A 342 12.58 -15.77 15.90
C GLY A 342 12.25 -17.09 15.22
N VAL A 343 12.03 -17.08 13.92
CA VAL A 343 11.72 -18.27 13.06
C VAL A 343 12.86 -19.30 13.05
N GLU A 344 13.86 -19.09 13.83
CA GLU A 344 15.06 -19.90 13.98
C GLU A 344 14.88 -21.13 14.86
N ASN A 345 13.73 -21.30 15.49
CA ASN A 345 13.42 -22.39 16.42
C ASN A 345 12.46 -23.41 15.83
#